data_129095fbefe47c4b86f3128e28ffe6e1
#
_entry.id   129095fbefe47c4b86f3128e28ffe6e1
#
_cell.length_a   1.000
_cell.length_b   1.000
_cell.length_c   1.000
_cell.angle_alpha   90.00
_cell.angle_beta   90.00
_cell.angle_gamma   90.00
#
_symmetry.space_group_name_H-M   'P 1'
#
loop_
_entity.id
_entity.type
_entity.pdbx_description
1 polymer ?
#
loop_
_entity_poly.entity_id
_entity_poly.type
_entity_poly.pdbx_seq_one_letter_code
_entity_poly.pdbx_strand_id
1 'polypeptide(L)' 'MTKKTTRVQLELPDKAFERLQSLRDKTEAASYAEVLKNALRLYEALLQEAEAGNTVCVKYADGTETAYKVIF' A
#
# COMPACT_ATOMS: atom_id res chain seq x y z
N MET A 1 -26.83 -0.23 11.60
CA MET A 1 -25.73 -1.10 12.03
C MET A 1 -24.52 -0.27 12.43
N THR A 2 -24.03 -0.49 13.62
CA THR A 2 -22.90 0.29 14.14
C THR A 2 -21.58 -0.27 13.63
N LYS A 3 -20.77 0.58 13.05
CA LYS A 3 -19.47 0.18 12.56
C LYS A 3 -18.47 0.23 13.71
N LYS A 4 -17.93 -0.93 14.07
CA LYS A 4 -16.94 -1.02 15.14
C LYS A 4 -15.56 -0.66 14.58
N THR A 5 -14.86 0.24 15.28
CA THR A 5 -13.48 0.59 14.94
C THR A 5 -12.54 0.14 16.05
N THR A 6 -11.35 -0.25 15.68
CA THR A 6 -10.30 -0.63 16.61
C THR A 6 -9.12 0.30 16.41
N ARG A 7 -8.60 0.83 17.49
CA ARG A 7 -7.42 1.70 17.44
C ARG A 7 -6.16 0.85 17.31
N VAL A 8 -5.33 1.20 16.35
CA VAL A 8 -4.02 0.58 16.17
C VAL A 8 -2.95 1.66 16.32
N GLN A 9 -1.94 1.37 17.12
CA GLN A 9 -0.79 2.28 17.30
C GLN A 9 0.43 1.68 16.64
N LEU A 10 1.17 2.52 15.91
CA LEU A 10 2.39 2.12 15.23
C LEU A 10 3.54 3.02 15.67
N GLU A 11 4.67 2.39 15.99
CA GLU A 11 5.92 3.10 16.20
C GLU A 11 6.74 2.97 14.93
N LEU A 12 7.04 4.10 14.30
CA LEU A 12 7.79 4.12 13.06
C LEU A 12 9.13 4.81 13.26
N PRO A 13 10.23 4.23 12.76
CA PRO A 13 11.50 4.96 12.68
C PRO A 13 11.31 6.23 11.84
N ASP A 14 12.15 7.23 12.07
CA ASP A 14 12.04 8.53 11.42
C ASP A 14 11.92 8.42 9.89
N LYS A 15 12.73 7.57 9.27
CA LYS A 15 12.69 7.39 7.82
C LYS A 15 11.37 6.81 7.32
N ALA A 16 10.80 5.87 8.08
CA ALA A 16 9.52 5.29 7.73
C ALA A 16 8.41 6.33 7.89
N PHE A 17 8.49 7.15 8.91
CA PHE A 17 7.52 8.23 9.10
C PHE A 17 7.60 9.28 7.99
N GLU A 18 8.81 9.63 7.56
CA GLU A 18 8.99 10.54 6.43
C GLU A 18 8.36 10.00 5.15
N ARG A 19 8.46 8.69 4.92
CA ARG A 19 7.79 8.04 3.79
C ARG A 19 6.27 8.15 3.89
N LEU A 20 5.74 7.95 5.08
CA LEU A 20 4.31 8.07 5.31
C LEU A 20 3.83 9.49 5.04
N GLN A 21 4.57 10.50 5.52
CA GLN A 21 4.27 11.90 5.25
C GLN A 21 4.30 12.21 3.76
N SER A 22 5.31 11.70 3.07
CA SER A 22 5.46 11.91 1.63
C SER A 22 4.28 11.31 0.87
N LEU A 23 3.86 10.10 1.24
CA LEU A 23 2.71 9.46 0.60
C LEU A 23 1.42 10.23 0.84
N ARG A 24 1.22 10.73 2.05
CA ARG A 24 0.06 11.57 2.35
C ARG A 24 0.03 12.81 1.46
N ASP A 25 1.17 13.49 1.34
CA ASP A 25 1.25 14.71 0.55
C ASP A 25 1.06 14.45 -0.95
N LYS A 26 1.71 13.43 -1.48
CA LYS A 26 1.65 13.09 -2.90
C LYS A 26 0.28 12.59 -3.33
N THR A 27 -0.43 11.91 -2.45
CA THR A 27 -1.75 11.38 -2.77
C THR A 27 -2.87 12.32 -2.34
N GLU A 28 -2.52 13.43 -1.70
CA GLU A 28 -3.49 14.39 -1.16
C GLU A 28 -4.47 13.73 -0.18
N ALA A 29 -4.02 12.69 0.51
CA ALA A 29 -4.85 12.01 1.49
C ALA A 29 -5.15 12.93 2.68
N ALA A 30 -6.36 12.84 3.19
CA ALA A 30 -6.82 13.71 4.28
C ALA A 30 -6.12 13.41 5.60
N SER A 31 -5.61 12.19 5.78
CA SER A 31 -4.98 11.77 7.03
C SER A 31 -4.01 10.62 6.78
N TYR A 32 -3.18 10.34 7.77
CA TYR A 32 -2.32 9.14 7.74
C TYR A 32 -3.16 7.87 7.72
N ALA A 33 -4.28 7.87 8.44
CA ALA A 33 -5.19 6.72 8.44
C ALA A 33 -5.70 6.41 7.04
N GLU A 34 -5.99 7.41 6.24
CA GLU A 34 -6.42 7.22 4.86
C GLU A 34 -5.32 6.60 4.00
N VAL A 35 -4.08 7.05 4.16
CA VAL A 35 -2.92 6.46 3.47
C VAL A 35 -2.81 4.99 3.83
N LEU A 36 -2.91 4.66 5.12
CA LEU A 36 -2.80 3.28 5.59
C LEU A 36 -3.94 2.41 5.07
N LYS A 37 -5.16 2.91 5.03
CA LYS A 37 -6.30 2.19 4.48
C LYS A 37 -6.09 1.87 2.99
N ASN A 38 -5.59 2.83 2.24
CA ASN A 38 -5.30 2.64 0.82
C ASN A 38 -4.17 1.64 0.62
N ALA A 39 -3.14 1.73 1.44
CA ALA A 39 -2.02 0.79 1.41
C ALA A 39 -2.48 -0.64 1.72
N LEU A 40 -3.37 -0.81 2.69
CA LEU A 40 -3.92 -2.12 3.03
C LEU A 40 -4.70 -2.73 1.87
N ARG A 41 -5.50 -1.93 1.19
CA ARG A 41 -6.26 -2.40 0.03
C ARG A 41 -5.33 -2.88 -1.08
N LEU A 42 -4.30 -2.10 -1.36
CA LEU A 42 -3.33 -2.44 -2.40
C LEU A 42 -2.55 -3.69 -2.01
N TYR A 43 -2.07 -3.76 -0.79
CA TYR A 43 -1.33 -4.90 -0.28
C TYR A 43 -2.15 -6.18 -0.39
N GLU A 44 -3.40 -6.13 0.06
CA GLU A 44 -4.31 -7.27 0.01
C GLU A 44 -4.58 -7.70 -1.43
N ALA A 45 -4.80 -6.74 -2.33
CA ALA A 45 -5.02 -7.05 -3.74
C ALA A 45 -3.83 -7.77 -4.37
N LEU A 46 -2.61 -7.31 -4.06
CA LEU A 46 -1.40 -7.95 -4.56
C LEU A 46 -1.19 -9.34 -3.98
N LEU A 47 -1.48 -9.50 -2.69
CA LEU A 47 -1.40 -10.80 -2.04
C LEU A 47 -2.36 -11.82 -2.67
N GLN A 48 -3.59 -11.39 -2.94
CA GLN A 48 -4.58 -12.25 -3.56
C GLN A 48 -4.13 -12.73 -4.94
N GLU A 49 -3.51 -11.85 -5.73
CA GLU A 49 -2.96 -12.25 -7.02
C GLU A 49 -1.84 -13.28 -6.87
N ALA A 50 -0.94 -13.06 -5.92
CA ALA A 50 0.15 -14.00 -5.65
C ALA A 50 -0.37 -15.37 -5.20
N GLU A 51 -1.38 -15.38 -4.34
CA GLU A 51 -1.99 -16.62 -3.86
C GLU A 51 -2.70 -17.39 -4.98
N ALA A 52 -3.23 -16.67 -5.97
CA ALA A 52 -3.86 -17.29 -7.14
C ALA A 52 -2.83 -17.80 -8.16
N GLY A 53 -1.54 -17.63 -7.90
CA GLY A 53 -0.48 -18.07 -8.80
C GLY A 53 -0.17 -17.07 -9.91
N ASN A 54 -0.70 -15.86 -9.83
CA ASN A 54 -0.49 -14.84 -10.84
C ASN A 54 0.76 -14.01 -10.52
N THR A 55 1.38 -13.47 -11.56
CA THR A 55 2.55 -12.61 -11.43
C THR A 55 2.13 -11.16 -11.59
N VAL A 56 2.52 -10.33 -10.63
CA VAL A 56 2.30 -8.89 -10.71
C VAL A 56 3.42 -8.27 -11.53
N CYS A 57 3.06 -7.52 -12.56
CA CYS A 57 4.04 -6.91 -13.46
C CYS A 57 3.87 -5.40 -13.50
N VAL A 58 5.00 -4.71 -13.72
CA VAL A 58 4.99 -3.27 -14.02
C VAL A 58 5.19 -3.11 -15.51
N LYS A 59 4.27 -2.43 -16.15
CA LYS A 59 4.37 -2.09 -17.57
C LYS A 59 4.85 -0.66 -17.71
N TYR A 60 5.98 -0.50 -18.34
CA TYR A 60 6.59 0.82 -18.53
C TYR A 60 6.01 1.53 -19.74
N ALA A 61 6.20 2.86 -19.76
CA ALA A 61 5.68 3.70 -20.84
C ALA A 61 6.23 3.33 -22.21
N ASP A 62 7.43 2.75 -22.27
CA ASP A 62 8.06 2.30 -23.51
C ASP A 62 7.54 0.94 -24.00
N GLY A 63 6.62 0.34 -23.29
CA GLY A 63 6.02 -0.95 -23.64
C GLY A 63 6.70 -2.16 -23.02
N THR A 64 7.82 -1.99 -22.34
CA THR A 64 8.49 -3.10 -21.65
C THR A 64 7.75 -3.45 -20.37
N GLU A 65 7.93 -4.69 -19.91
CA GLU A 65 7.31 -5.18 -18.67
C GLU A 65 8.36 -5.86 -17.81
N THR A 66 8.22 -5.68 -16.50
CA THR A 66 9.08 -6.33 -15.51
C THR A 66 8.21 -6.95 -14.43
N ALA A 67 8.52 -8.19 -14.07
CA ALA A 67 7.85 -8.83 -12.95
C ALA A 67 8.19 -8.09 -11.67
N TYR A 68 7.18 -7.70 -10.91
CA TYR A 68 7.35 -7.03 -9.64
C TYR A 68 7.32 -8.06 -8.53
N LYS A 69 8.38 -8.10 -7.74
CA LYS A 69 8.44 -9.04 -6.63
C LYS A 69 7.64 -8.50 -5.46
N VAL A 70 6.53 -9.16 -5.15
CA VAL A 70 5.75 -8.84 -3.96
C VAL A 70 6.36 -9.62 -2.80
N ILE A 71 6.73 -8.93 -1.74
CA ILE A 71 7.38 -9.52 -0.57
C ILE A 71 6.31 -9.83 0.48
N PHE A 72 6.19 -11.09 0.81
CA PHE A 72 5.28 -11.54 1.84
C PHE A 72 6.04 -12.36 2.88
#